data_14b28e6f5b390474dee7f1f358e82e64
#
_entry.id   14b28e6f5b390474dee7f1f358e82e64
#
_cell.length_a   1.000
_cell.length_b   1.000
_cell.length_c   1.000
_cell.angle_alpha   90.00
_cell.angle_beta   90.00
_cell.angle_gamma   90.00
#
_symmetry.space_group_name_H-M   'P 1'
#
loop_
_entity.id
_entity.type
_entity.pdbx_description
1 polymer ?
#
loop_
_entity_poly.entity_id
_entity_poly.type
_entity_poly.pdbx_seq_one_letter_code
_entity_poly.pdbx_strand_id
1 'polypeptide(L)'
;MAEYTLKYINHRAECDAEAFVNDCEEHYHRQLHLVADQIAANCKRKPVVLLNGPSSSGKTTTNDRLGRILELAGIHAHMISMDDYYRTSGTYDIPFDEENGVNDLESPECMDLDLLRDHLTRLVAGEEIMVPRFDFETRTSHRNERAVQLHKDEIVMIAVSYTHLRAHETGAYL
;
A
#
# COMPACT_ATOMS: atom_id res chain seq x y z
N MET A 1 -7.35 7.63 -22.90
CA MET A 1 -8.05 6.94 -21.80
C MET A 1 -9.55 7.05 -22.08
N ALA A 2 -10.28 5.94 -22.03
CA ALA A 2 -11.74 6.02 -22.08
C ALA A 2 -12.23 6.70 -20.79
N GLU A 3 -12.98 7.78 -20.92
CA GLU A 3 -13.51 8.51 -19.78
C GLU A 3 -14.70 7.73 -19.22
N TYR A 4 -14.52 7.09 -18.06
CA TYR A 4 -15.56 6.33 -17.37
C TYR A 4 -16.55 7.28 -16.69
N THR A 5 -17.44 7.90 -17.47
CA THR A 5 -18.53 8.71 -16.93
C THR A 5 -19.59 7.81 -16.29
N LEU A 6 -20.33 8.33 -15.28
CA LEU A 6 -21.47 7.60 -14.69
C LEU A 6 -22.47 7.13 -15.75
N LYS A 7 -22.73 7.97 -16.76
CA LYS A 7 -23.63 7.62 -17.88
C LYS A 7 -23.12 6.42 -18.67
N TYR A 8 -21.80 6.36 -18.94
CA TYR A 8 -21.18 5.24 -19.63
C TYR A 8 -21.25 3.97 -18.79
N ILE A 9 -20.89 4.06 -17.50
CA ILE A 9 -20.91 2.92 -16.57
C ILE A 9 -22.32 2.33 -16.46
N ASN A 10 -23.33 3.18 -16.20
CA ASN A 10 -24.72 2.73 -16.09
C ASN A 10 -25.21 2.09 -17.39
N HIS A 11 -24.95 2.72 -18.54
CA HIS A 11 -25.33 2.17 -19.84
C HIS A 11 -24.71 0.79 -20.10
N ARG A 12 -23.40 0.63 -19.81
CA ARG A 12 -22.71 -0.67 -19.99
C ARG A 12 -23.27 -1.72 -19.05
N ALA A 13 -23.53 -1.36 -17.79
CA ALA A 13 -24.08 -2.27 -16.79
C ALA A 13 -25.53 -2.71 -17.13
N GLU A 14 -26.33 -1.85 -17.77
CA GLU A 14 -27.70 -2.18 -18.21
C GLU A 14 -27.71 -3.03 -19.48
N CYS A 15 -26.79 -2.76 -20.43
CA CYS A 15 -26.77 -3.46 -21.71
C CYS A 15 -26.14 -4.85 -21.65
N ASP A 16 -24.98 -4.96 -21.00
CA ASP A 16 -24.22 -6.21 -20.86
C ASP A 16 -23.23 -6.09 -19.69
N ALA A 17 -23.72 -6.39 -18.49
CA ALA A 17 -22.95 -6.29 -17.25
C ALA A 17 -21.75 -7.25 -17.25
N GLU A 18 -21.92 -8.47 -17.79
CA GLU A 18 -20.86 -9.49 -17.81
C GLU A 18 -19.69 -9.04 -18.70
N ALA A 19 -19.97 -8.63 -19.93
CA ALA A 19 -18.93 -8.11 -20.81
C ALA A 19 -18.27 -6.87 -20.25
N PHE A 20 -19.03 -5.99 -19.57
CA PHE A 20 -18.45 -4.81 -18.94
C PHE A 20 -17.50 -5.14 -17.80
N VAL A 21 -17.86 -6.09 -16.94
CA VAL A 21 -16.99 -6.57 -15.86
C VAL A 21 -15.72 -7.19 -16.44
N ASN A 22 -15.83 -8.06 -17.45
CA ASN A 22 -14.69 -8.68 -18.11
C ASN A 22 -13.73 -7.62 -18.72
N ASP A 23 -14.28 -6.61 -19.42
CA ASP A 23 -13.47 -5.51 -19.97
C ASP A 23 -12.70 -4.75 -18.87
N CYS A 24 -13.37 -4.51 -17.72
CA CYS A 24 -12.73 -3.84 -16.57
C CYS A 24 -11.62 -4.70 -15.95
N GLU A 25 -11.86 -6.00 -15.75
CA GLU A 25 -10.85 -6.92 -15.23
C GLU A 25 -9.66 -7.06 -16.18
N GLU A 26 -9.88 -7.19 -17.50
CA GLU A 26 -8.81 -7.21 -18.48
C GLU A 26 -7.99 -5.92 -18.48
N HIS A 27 -8.68 -4.77 -18.37
CA HIS A 27 -7.99 -3.47 -18.28
C HIS A 27 -7.11 -3.42 -17.03
N TYR A 28 -7.65 -3.81 -15.87
CA TYR A 28 -6.94 -3.85 -14.60
C TYR A 28 -5.73 -4.79 -14.67
N HIS A 29 -5.88 -5.98 -15.23
CA HIS A 29 -4.78 -6.93 -15.42
C HIS A 29 -3.66 -6.35 -16.29
N ARG A 30 -4.01 -5.70 -17.40
CA ARG A 30 -3.01 -5.03 -18.25
C ARG A 30 -2.23 -3.94 -17.49
N GLN A 31 -2.92 -3.15 -16.64
CA GLN A 31 -2.25 -2.13 -15.81
C GLN A 31 -1.29 -2.78 -14.81
N LEU A 32 -1.69 -3.88 -14.15
CA LEU A 32 -0.81 -4.59 -13.22
C LEU A 32 0.46 -5.11 -13.92
N HIS A 33 0.34 -5.69 -15.11
CA HIS A 33 1.50 -6.14 -15.88
C HIS A 33 2.43 -4.99 -16.26
N LEU A 34 1.89 -3.86 -16.72
CA LEU A 34 2.71 -2.67 -17.03
C LEU A 34 3.47 -2.17 -15.81
N VAL A 35 2.82 -2.15 -14.63
CA VAL A 35 3.48 -1.77 -13.37
C VAL A 35 4.55 -2.80 -12.97
N ALA A 36 4.25 -4.09 -13.09
CA ALA A 36 5.21 -5.15 -12.80
C ALA A 36 6.46 -5.04 -13.69
N ASP A 37 6.29 -4.80 -14.99
CA ASP A 37 7.41 -4.60 -15.93
C ASP A 37 8.28 -3.41 -15.54
N GLN A 38 7.65 -2.30 -15.10
CA GLN A 38 8.39 -1.11 -14.63
C GLN A 38 9.16 -1.41 -13.33
N ILE A 39 8.56 -2.16 -12.40
CA ILE A 39 9.23 -2.58 -11.18
C ILE A 39 10.42 -3.49 -11.53
N ALA A 40 10.20 -4.49 -12.35
CA ALA A 40 11.23 -5.44 -12.78
C ALA A 40 12.43 -4.73 -13.44
N ALA A 41 12.17 -3.76 -14.29
CA ALA A 41 13.23 -2.97 -14.95
C ALA A 41 14.05 -2.11 -13.98
N ASN A 42 13.53 -1.82 -12.79
CA ASN A 42 14.15 -0.91 -11.83
C ASN A 42 14.53 -1.55 -10.48
N CYS A 43 14.14 -2.79 -10.19
CA CYS A 43 14.27 -3.44 -8.88
C CYS A 43 15.70 -3.37 -8.31
N LYS A 44 16.72 -3.56 -9.14
CA LYS A 44 18.14 -3.48 -8.72
C LYS A 44 18.58 -2.11 -8.21
N ARG A 45 17.96 -1.06 -8.70
CA ARG A 45 18.30 0.33 -8.35
C ARG A 45 17.34 0.92 -7.33
N LYS A 46 16.09 0.48 -7.35
CA LYS A 46 15.00 0.96 -6.51
C LYS A 46 14.23 -0.23 -5.93
N PRO A 47 14.78 -0.88 -4.89
CA PRO A 47 14.17 -2.08 -4.33
C PRO A 47 12.95 -1.79 -3.44
N VAL A 48 12.59 -0.52 -3.22
CA VAL A 48 11.43 -0.12 -2.40
C VAL A 48 10.33 0.37 -3.31
N VAL A 49 9.15 -0.25 -3.22
CA VAL A 49 7.93 0.10 -3.95
C VAL A 49 6.86 0.53 -2.95
N LEU A 50 6.31 1.72 -3.14
CA LEU A 50 5.21 2.22 -2.32
C LEU A 50 3.90 2.09 -3.08
N LEU A 51 2.91 1.41 -2.49
CA LEU A 51 1.54 1.37 -2.97
C LEU A 51 0.66 2.23 -2.08
N ASN A 52 0.31 3.40 -2.56
CA ASN A 52 -0.51 4.37 -1.84
C ASN A 52 -1.97 4.35 -2.33
N GLY A 53 -2.90 4.58 -1.41
CA GLY A 53 -4.32 4.74 -1.72
C GLY A 53 -5.17 4.83 -0.46
N PRO A 54 -6.41 5.33 -0.57
CA PRO A 54 -7.31 5.44 0.57
C PRO A 54 -7.63 4.07 1.19
N SER A 55 -8.12 4.08 2.43
CA SER A 55 -8.59 2.85 3.07
C SER A 55 -9.67 2.19 2.22
N SER A 56 -9.74 0.87 2.21
CA SER A 56 -10.70 0.07 1.42
C SER A 56 -10.62 0.24 -0.10
N SER A 57 -9.56 0.86 -0.65
CA SER A 57 -9.37 1.03 -2.10
C SER A 57 -8.86 -0.21 -2.84
N GLY A 58 -8.72 -1.34 -2.15
CA GLY A 58 -8.21 -2.57 -2.74
C GLY A 58 -6.68 -2.68 -2.78
N LYS A 59 -5.95 -1.88 -2.00
CA LYS A 59 -4.47 -1.94 -1.93
C LYS A 59 -3.94 -3.33 -1.64
N THR A 60 -4.50 -4.03 -0.66
CA THR A 60 -4.08 -5.40 -0.31
C THR A 60 -4.24 -6.34 -1.49
N THR A 61 -5.40 -6.32 -2.15
CA THR A 61 -5.66 -7.14 -3.34
C THR A 61 -4.70 -6.80 -4.48
N THR A 62 -4.42 -5.52 -4.69
CA THR A 62 -3.48 -5.04 -5.71
C THR A 62 -2.05 -5.50 -5.39
N ASN A 63 -1.61 -5.39 -4.12
CA ASN A 63 -0.33 -5.89 -3.66
C ASN A 63 -0.17 -7.39 -3.91
N ASP A 64 -1.17 -8.19 -3.54
CA ASP A 64 -1.13 -9.63 -3.70
C ASP A 64 -1.05 -10.05 -5.17
N ARG A 65 -1.86 -9.41 -6.03
CA ARG A 65 -1.86 -9.68 -7.47
C ARG A 65 -0.52 -9.26 -8.11
N LEU A 66 -0.02 -8.09 -7.76
CA LEU A 66 1.26 -7.58 -8.27
C LEU A 66 2.43 -8.43 -7.79
N GLY A 67 2.44 -8.83 -6.51
CA GLY A 67 3.43 -9.74 -5.96
C GLY A 67 3.49 -11.07 -6.69
N ARG A 68 2.35 -11.66 -7.02
CA ARG A 68 2.29 -12.91 -7.82
C ARG A 68 2.86 -12.74 -9.23
N ILE A 69 2.59 -11.61 -9.89
CA ILE A 69 3.15 -11.32 -11.22
C ILE A 69 4.67 -11.19 -11.13
N LEU A 70 5.18 -10.49 -10.11
CA LEU A 70 6.60 -10.31 -9.89
C LEU A 70 7.30 -11.63 -9.56
N GLU A 71 6.69 -12.49 -8.74
CA GLU A 71 7.19 -13.81 -8.42
C GLU A 71 7.33 -14.69 -9.67
N LEU A 72 6.35 -14.66 -10.58
CA LEU A 72 6.43 -15.34 -11.88
C LEU A 72 7.54 -14.78 -12.77
N ALA A 73 7.92 -13.54 -12.58
CA ALA A 73 9.06 -12.90 -13.26
C ALA A 73 10.40 -13.16 -12.54
N GLY A 74 10.41 -13.96 -11.45
CA GLY A 74 11.60 -14.29 -10.68
C GLY A 74 12.03 -13.18 -9.70
N ILE A 75 11.13 -12.27 -9.34
CA ILE A 75 11.36 -11.19 -8.39
C ILE A 75 10.54 -11.47 -7.13
N HIS A 76 11.22 -11.83 -6.05
CA HIS A 76 10.56 -12.01 -4.76
C HIS A 76 10.23 -10.65 -4.12
N ALA A 77 8.97 -10.47 -3.71
CA ALA A 77 8.47 -9.23 -3.13
C ALA A 77 8.05 -9.43 -1.66
N HIS A 78 8.79 -8.82 -0.73
CA HIS A 78 8.40 -8.79 0.67
C HIS A 78 7.30 -7.73 0.88
N MET A 79 6.18 -8.13 1.48
CA MET A 79 5.07 -7.22 1.77
C MET A 79 5.18 -6.66 3.19
N ILE A 80 5.12 -5.35 3.32
CA ILE A 80 5.09 -4.64 4.61
C ILE A 80 3.88 -3.70 4.60
N SER A 81 3.08 -3.72 5.68
CA SER A 81 2.06 -2.70 5.88
C SER A 81 2.61 -1.55 6.70
N MET A 82 2.38 -0.33 6.27
CA MET A 82 2.67 0.84 7.09
C MET A 82 1.84 0.86 8.37
N ASP A 83 0.65 0.25 8.34
CA ASP A 83 -0.23 0.14 9.51
C ASP A 83 0.40 -0.69 10.65
N ASP A 84 1.39 -1.54 10.36
CA ASP A 84 2.13 -2.28 11.40
C ASP A 84 3.05 -1.38 12.25
N TYR A 85 3.30 -0.14 11.82
CA TYR A 85 4.15 0.82 12.51
C TYR A 85 3.38 1.79 13.42
N TYR A 86 2.09 1.55 13.69
CA TYR A 86 1.37 2.32 14.72
C TYR A 86 2.01 2.13 16.10
N ARG A 87 2.01 3.20 16.89
CA ARG A 87 2.49 3.19 18.28
C ARG A 87 1.44 2.61 19.21
N THR A 88 1.87 1.96 20.30
CA THR A 88 0.96 1.48 21.35
C THR A 88 0.17 2.64 21.94
N SER A 89 -1.15 2.51 22.00
CA SER A 89 -2.03 3.51 22.60
C SER A 89 -1.65 3.77 24.07
N GLY A 90 -1.70 5.04 24.48
CA GLY A 90 -1.30 5.46 25.83
C GLY A 90 0.20 5.64 26.04
N THR A 91 1.04 5.40 25.03
CA THR A 91 2.49 5.69 25.09
C THR A 91 2.86 7.04 24.47
N TYR A 92 1.91 7.74 23.88
CA TYR A 92 2.07 9.05 23.26
C TYR A 92 0.73 9.82 23.31
N ASP A 93 0.80 11.14 23.13
CA ASP A 93 -0.39 11.98 23.03
C ASP A 93 -0.95 11.87 21.61
N ILE A 94 -2.21 11.41 21.51
CA ILE A 94 -2.89 11.32 20.22
C ILE A 94 -3.32 12.74 19.82
N PRO A 95 -2.98 13.22 18.62
CA PRO A 95 -3.45 14.51 18.13
C PRO A 95 -4.97 14.62 18.17
N PHE A 96 -5.46 15.82 18.50
CA PHE A 96 -6.89 16.09 18.55
C PHE A 96 -7.29 16.93 17.34
N ASP A 97 -8.27 16.47 16.60
CA ASP A 97 -8.88 17.20 15.49
C ASP A 97 -9.97 18.15 16.05
N GLU A 98 -9.63 19.42 16.14
CA GLU A 98 -10.54 20.44 16.66
C GLU A 98 -11.77 20.67 15.76
N GLU A 99 -11.65 20.45 14.44
CA GLU A 99 -12.75 20.64 13.49
C GLU A 99 -13.83 19.58 13.68
N ASN A 100 -13.43 18.32 13.93
CA ASN A 100 -14.34 17.19 14.08
C ASN A 100 -14.61 16.82 15.55
N GLY A 101 -13.85 17.38 16.51
CA GLY A 101 -14.01 17.13 17.93
C GLY A 101 -13.63 15.69 18.36
N VAL A 102 -12.70 15.07 17.65
CA VAL A 102 -12.26 13.67 17.90
C VAL A 102 -10.74 13.56 17.88
N ASN A 103 -10.23 12.48 18.46
CA ASN A 103 -8.81 12.14 18.31
C ASN A 103 -8.48 11.75 16.87
N ASP A 104 -7.45 12.35 16.29
CA ASP A 104 -6.95 12.03 14.97
C ASP A 104 -6.03 10.78 15.02
N LEU A 105 -6.67 9.60 14.98
CA LEU A 105 -5.95 8.33 14.99
C LEU A 105 -5.19 8.05 13.69
N GLU A 106 -5.42 8.83 12.64
CA GLU A 106 -4.78 8.68 11.34
C GLU A 106 -3.61 9.63 11.16
N SER A 107 -3.37 10.51 12.14
CA SER A 107 -2.21 11.40 12.14
C SER A 107 -0.89 10.62 12.01
N PRO A 108 0.07 11.13 11.22
CA PRO A 108 1.41 10.56 11.16
C PRO A 108 2.11 10.45 12.53
N GLU A 109 1.71 11.26 13.51
CA GLU A 109 2.24 11.22 14.87
C GLU A 109 1.85 9.93 15.63
N CYS A 110 0.77 9.26 15.19
CA CYS A 110 0.37 7.96 15.70
C CYS A 110 1.31 6.82 15.27
N MET A 111 2.22 7.09 14.34
CA MET A 111 3.12 6.10 13.75
C MET A 111 4.55 6.27 14.24
N ASP A 112 5.28 5.15 14.32
CA ASP A 112 6.73 5.13 14.59
C ASP A 112 7.50 5.32 13.28
N LEU A 113 7.47 6.56 12.76
CA LEU A 113 8.11 6.90 11.49
C LEU A 113 9.64 6.80 11.57
N ASP A 114 10.22 6.96 12.75
CA ASP A 114 11.66 6.80 12.93
C ASP A 114 12.07 5.34 12.79
N LEU A 115 11.31 4.42 13.37
CA LEU A 115 11.50 2.98 13.18
C LEU A 115 11.31 2.58 11.70
N LEU A 116 10.27 3.09 11.05
CA LEU A 116 10.05 2.83 9.62
C LEU A 116 11.24 3.31 8.77
N ARG A 117 11.73 4.51 9.02
CA ARG A 117 12.89 5.08 8.32
C ARG A 117 14.15 4.24 8.54
N ASP A 118 14.43 3.84 9.78
CA ASP A 118 15.55 2.94 10.12
C ASP A 118 15.42 1.63 9.36
N HIS A 119 14.28 0.99 9.41
CA HIS A 119 14.03 -0.28 8.73
C HIS A 119 14.23 -0.17 7.22
N LEU A 120 13.71 0.87 6.57
CA LEU A 120 13.90 1.08 5.14
C LEU A 120 15.37 1.31 4.77
N THR A 121 16.10 2.07 5.59
CA THR A 121 17.52 2.33 5.38
C THR A 121 18.33 1.04 5.45
N ARG A 122 18.06 0.23 6.46
CA ARG A 122 18.72 -1.07 6.68
C ARG A 122 18.37 -2.09 5.61
N LEU A 123 17.09 -2.18 5.21
CA LEU A 123 16.69 -3.06 4.11
C LEU A 123 17.41 -2.74 2.81
N VAL A 124 17.51 -1.46 2.45
CA VAL A 124 18.24 -1.03 1.24
C VAL A 124 19.75 -1.35 1.34
N ALA A 125 20.30 -1.36 2.55
CA ALA A 125 21.67 -1.80 2.82
C ALA A 125 21.85 -3.34 2.82
N GLY A 126 20.76 -4.11 2.66
CA GLY A 126 20.77 -5.58 2.69
C GLY A 126 20.82 -6.17 4.10
N GLU A 127 20.55 -5.36 5.12
CA GLU A 127 20.49 -5.82 6.50
C GLU A 127 19.14 -6.44 6.84
N GLU A 128 19.13 -7.40 7.76
CA GLU A 128 17.93 -7.95 8.32
C GLU A 128 17.26 -6.95 9.28
N ILE A 129 15.94 -6.81 9.17
CA ILE A 129 15.11 -6.07 10.11
C ILE A 129 14.05 -6.97 10.73
N MET A 130 13.50 -6.53 11.85
CA MET A 130 12.38 -7.19 12.51
C MET A 130 11.15 -6.30 12.40
N VAL A 131 10.28 -6.60 11.43
CA VAL A 131 9.04 -5.84 11.18
C VAL A 131 8.09 -6.00 12.37
N PRO A 132 7.53 -4.92 12.91
CA PRO A 132 6.52 -5.00 13.96
C PRO A 132 5.17 -5.49 13.40
N ARG A 133 4.23 -5.76 14.30
CA ARG A 133 2.82 -5.97 13.98
C ARG A 133 1.96 -5.13 14.91
N PHE A 134 0.99 -4.41 14.37
CA PHE A 134 0.02 -3.67 15.16
C PHE A 134 -1.27 -4.47 15.32
N ASP A 135 -1.70 -4.64 16.55
CA ASP A 135 -2.98 -5.24 16.90
C ASP A 135 -4.02 -4.13 17.11
N PHE A 136 -4.96 -4.03 16.17
CA PHE A 136 -6.01 -3.00 16.20
C PHE A 136 -7.06 -3.22 17.28
N GLU A 137 -7.28 -4.45 17.76
CA GLU A 137 -8.23 -4.76 18.82
C GLU A 137 -7.71 -4.25 20.16
N THR A 138 -6.45 -4.56 20.46
CA THR A 138 -5.80 -4.16 21.72
C THR A 138 -5.09 -2.81 21.60
N ARG A 139 -4.97 -2.25 20.40
CA ARG A 139 -4.21 -1.04 20.08
C ARG A 139 -2.76 -1.11 20.58
N THR A 140 -2.14 -2.25 20.40
CA THR A 140 -0.79 -2.53 20.88
C THR A 140 0.16 -2.88 19.72
N SER A 141 1.33 -2.28 19.72
CA SER A 141 2.41 -2.63 18.80
C SER A 141 3.23 -3.77 19.38
N HIS A 142 3.34 -4.86 18.63
CA HIS A 142 4.22 -6.00 18.93
C HIS A 142 5.48 -5.85 18.10
N ARG A 143 6.62 -5.64 18.76
CA ARG A 143 7.92 -5.52 18.07
C ARG A 143 8.49 -6.90 17.78
N ASN A 144 9.34 -6.98 16.74
CA ASN A 144 10.11 -8.17 16.39
C ASN A 144 9.26 -9.40 15.98
N GLU A 145 8.16 -9.17 15.27
CA GLU A 145 7.26 -10.25 14.86
C GLU A 145 7.76 -11.04 13.65
N ARG A 146 8.37 -10.37 12.67
CA ARG A 146 8.78 -11.01 11.43
C ARG A 146 10.11 -10.47 10.91
N ALA A 147 11.06 -11.38 10.70
CA ALA A 147 12.33 -11.04 10.04
C ALA A 147 12.13 -10.79 8.55
N VAL A 148 12.73 -9.75 8.02
CA VAL A 148 12.80 -9.43 6.59
C VAL A 148 14.20 -8.97 6.25
N GLN A 149 14.77 -9.54 5.20
CA GLN A 149 16.04 -9.11 4.61
C GLN A 149 15.88 -9.10 3.10
N LEU A 150 16.40 -8.09 2.42
CA LEU A 150 16.42 -8.05 0.97
C LEU A 150 17.71 -8.71 0.45
N HIS A 151 17.55 -9.79 -0.28
CA HIS A 151 18.63 -10.37 -1.06
C HIS A 151 18.71 -9.74 -2.45
N LYS A 152 19.70 -10.18 -3.22
CA LYS A 152 19.89 -9.67 -4.57
C LYS A 152 18.64 -9.95 -5.44
N ASP A 153 18.19 -8.92 -6.14
CA ASP A 153 17.03 -8.96 -7.02
C ASP A 153 15.67 -9.14 -6.29
N GLU A 154 15.63 -8.95 -4.97
CA GLU A 154 14.40 -8.88 -4.18
C GLU A 154 13.96 -7.42 -3.96
N ILE A 155 12.68 -7.24 -3.67
CA ILE A 155 12.09 -5.92 -3.38
C ILE A 155 11.24 -5.96 -2.11
N VAL A 156 11.00 -4.78 -1.55
CA VAL A 156 9.95 -4.58 -0.54
C VAL A 156 8.83 -3.73 -1.12
N MET A 157 7.61 -4.21 -0.99
CA MET A 157 6.39 -3.48 -1.32
C MET A 157 5.72 -3.02 -0.02
N ILE A 158 5.49 -1.72 0.10
CA ILE A 158 4.91 -1.12 1.29
C ILE A 158 3.52 -0.60 0.95
N ALA A 159 2.51 -1.17 1.61
CA ALA A 159 1.15 -0.64 1.54
C ALA A 159 1.03 0.56 2.49
N VAL A 160 0.68 1.71 1.93
CA VAL A 160 0.51 2.96 2.65
C VAL A 160 -0.96 3.35 2.63
N SER A 161 -1.61 3.37 3.80
CA SER A 161 -2.99 3.83 3.93
C SER A 161 -2.97 5.30 4.34
N TYR A 162 -3.36 6.18 3.42
CA TYR A 162 -3.62 7.59 3.73
C TYR A 162 -5.12 7.84 3.61
N THR A 163 -5.75 8.14 4.71
CA THR A 163 -7.14 8.59 4.75
C THR A 163 -7.25 10.11 4.71
N HIS A 164 -6.15 10.83 5.02
CA HIS A 164 -6.09 12.29 5.09
C HIS A 164 -5.74 13.03 3.80
N LEU A 165 -5.41 12.36 2.71
CA LEU A 165 -5.36 13.06 1.42
C LEU A 165 -6.78 13.52 1.09
N ARG A 166 -7.05 14.80 1.31
CA ARG A 166 -8.32 15.41 0.93
C ARG A 166 -8.64 15.05 -0.51
N ALA A 167 -9.91 14.75 -0.79
CA ALA A 167 -10.35 14.23 -2.11
C ALA A 167 -9.92 15.08 -3.32
N HIS A 168 -9.55 16.35 -3.12
CA HIS A 168 -9.04 17.24 -4.17
C HIS A 168 -7.54 17.06 -4.47
N GLU A 169 -6.77 16.36 -3.62
CA GLU A 169 -5.35 16.05 -3.88
C GLU A 169 -5.18 14.73 -4.63
N THR A 170 -6.15 13.82 -4.54
CA THR A 170 -6.11 12.52 -5.23
C THR A 170 -6.62 12.56 -6.67
N GLY A 171 -7.33 13.62 -7.07
CA GLY A 171 -7.92 13.77 -8.43
C GLY A 171 -6.97 14.26 -9.51
N ALA A 172 -5.74 14.63 -9.19
CA ALA A 172 -4.85 15.34 -10.11
C ALA A 172 -3.83 14.47 -10.86
N TYR A 173 -3.71 13.16 -10.58
CA TYR A 173 -2.60 12.34 -11.09
C TYR A 173 -2.99 10.90 -11.51
N LEU A 174 -4.19 10.73 -12.06
CA LEU A 174 -4.54 9.50 -12.77
C LEU A 174 -4.60 9.74 -14.28
#